data_4640222c20911d8b77420a78710ba4ae
#
_entry.id   4640222c20911d8b77420a78710ba4ae
#
_cell.length_a   1.000
_cell.length_b   1.000
_cell.length_c   1.000
_cell.angle_alpha   90.00
_cell.angle_beta   90.00
_cell.angle_gamma   90.00
#
_symmetry.space_group_name_H-M   'P 1'
#
loop_
_entity.id
_entity.type
_entity.pdbx_description
1 polymer ?
#
loop_
_entity_poly.entity_id
_entity_poly.type
_entity_poly.pdbx_seq_one_letter_code
_entity_poly.pdbx_strand_id
1 'polypeptide(L)'
;MFLRQLILETAAAIEMVGEIEETLKWGEPSYLTSKSKTGSTIRIDWKKKHPEQVAMYFKCTANLVPAFRDKYAKRFRFDGNRSIVFKLDEKIPEKELTNCIALALTYHRNKKLDPKARWKMIQKALT
;
A
#
# COMPACT_ATOMS: atom_id res chain seq x y z
N MET A 1 1.76 -1.24 15.66
CA MET A 1 0.52 -1.15 14.89
C MET A 1 0.56 -2.10 13.70
N PHE A 2 -0.57 -2.76 13.45
CA PHE A 2 -0.66 -3.82 12.42
C PHE A 2 -0.32 -3.34 11.00
N LEU A 3 -0.90 -2.21 10.56
CA LEU A 3 -0.67 -1.70 9.20
C LEU A 3 0.78 -1.32 8.97
N ARG A 4 1.41 -0.67 9.95
CA ARG A 4 2.82 -0.33 9.90
C ARG A 4 3.67 -1.58 9.73
N GLN A 5 3.41 -2.57 10.56
CA GLN A 5 4.17 -3.83 10.53
C GLN A 5 4.03 -4.52 9.18
N LEU A 6 2.82 -4.54 8.63
CA LEU A 6 2.57 -5.17 7.34
C LEU A 6 3.34 -4.48 6.21
N ILE A 7 3.40 -3.14 6.23
CA ILE A 7 4.19 -2.39 5.25
C ILE A 7 5.67 -2.76 5.36
N LEU A 8 6.21 -2.76 6.58
CA LEU A 8 7.63 -3.05 6.79
C LEU A 8 7.98 -4.49 6.44
N GLU A 9 7.13 -5.44 6.79
CA GLU A 9 7.33 -6.85 6.44
C GLU A 9 7.28 -7.08 4.93
N THR A 10 6.34 -6.44 4.26
CA THR A 10 6.21 -6.54 2.80
C THR A 10 7.46 -5.99 2.12
N ALA A 11 7.93 -4.84 2.57
CA ALA A 11 9.16 -4.25 2.04
C ALA A 11 10.36 -5.17 2.24
N ALA A 12 10.47 -5.78 3.42
CA ALA A 12 11.57 -6.70 3.73
C ALA A 12 11.53 -7.95 2.86
N ALA A 13 10.35 -8.38 2.45
CA ALA A 13 10.18 -9.57 1.61
C ALA A 13 10.54 -9.33 0.14
N ILE A 14 10.62 -8.08 -0.28
CA ILE A 14 10.91 -7.73 -1.68
C ILE A 14 12.30 -7.09 -1.75
N GLU A 15 13.27 -7.85 -2.22
CA GLU A 15 14.67 -7.44 -2.23
C GLU A 15 14.91 -6.07 -2.88
N MET A 16 14.29 -5.82 -4.01
CA MET A 16 14.49 -4.56 -4.75
C MET A 16 13.99 -3.31 -4.01
N VAL A 17 13.05 -3.48 -3.09
CA VAL A 17 12.50 -2.35 -2.33
C VAL A 17 13.51 -1.86 -1.29
N GLY A 18 14.14 -2.76 -0.60
CA GLY A 18 15.17 -2.42 0.38
C GLY A 18 14.62 -1.70 1.60
N GLU A 19 15.44 -0.84 2.17
CA GLU A 19 15.13 -0.14 3.40
C GLU A 19 14.04 0.92 3.20
N ILE A 20 13.06 0.94 4.11
CA ILE A 20 11.97 1.91 4.09
C ILE A 20 12.29 3.07 5.03
N GLU A 21 12.08 4.28 4.56
CA GLU A 21 12.11 5.47 5.40
C GLU A 21 10.73 5.68 6.01
N GLU A 22 10.65 5.66 7.33
CA GLU A 22 9.43 5.97 8.07
C GLU A 22 9.53 7.38 8.62
N THR A 23 8.61 8.27 8.24
CA THR A 23 8.65 9.67 8.64
C THR A 23 7.22 10.22 8.79
N LEU A 24 7.10 11.44 9.31
CA LEU A 24 5.82 12.12 9.37
C LEU A 24 5.73 13.14 8.26
N LYS A 25 4.63 13.09 7.51
CA LYS A 25 4.29 14.11 6.51
C LYS A 25 2.90 14.62 6.82
N TRP A 26 2.77 15.93 7.02
CA TRP A 26 1.49 16.54 7.41
C TRP A 26 0.91 15.91 8.68
N GLY A 27 1.78 15.47 9.59
CA GLY A 27 1.37 14.79 10.82
C GLY A 27 0.98 13.33 10.67
N GLU A 28 1.11 12.76 9.46
CA GLU A 28 0.72 11.37 9.17
C GLU A 28 1.94 10.48 8.97
N PRO A 29 1.97 9.28 9.58
CA PRO A 29 3.03 8.31 9.30
C PRO A 29 3.11 8.01 7.81
N SER A 30 4.30 8.14 7.25
CA SER A 30 4.54 7.98 5.82
C SER A 30 5.69 7.02 5.60
N TYR A 31 5.58 6.17 4.58
CA TYR A 31 6.53 5.12 4.28
C TYR A 31 7.03 5.28 2.85
N LEU A 32 8.33 5.52 2.71
CA LEU A 32 8.96 5.86 1.44
C LEU A 32 10.09 4.91 1.10
N THR A 33 10.26 4.65 -0.20
CA THR A 33 11.39 3.89 -0.73
C THR A 33 12.52 4.85 -1.10
N SER A 34 12.97 5.67 -0.14
CA SER A 34 13.92 6.76 -0.40
C SER A 34 15.26 6.30 -0.97
N LYS A 35 15.74 5.14 -0.55
CA LYS A 35 17.02 4.59 -1.04
C LYS A 35 16.88 3.96 -2.40
N SER A 36 15.92 3.04 -2.57
CA SER A 36 15.75 2.31 -3.83
C SER A 36 14.98 3.09 -4.89
N LYS A 37 14.09 4.00 -4.46
CA LYS A 37 13.20 4.79 -5.32
C LYS A 37 12.31 3.92 -6.21
N THR A 38 12.03 2.71 -5.77
CA THR A 38 11.24 1.75 -6.56
C THR A 38 9.75 2.01 -6.51
N GLY A 39 9.24 2.67 -5.47
CA GLY A 39 7.82 2.73 -5.23
C GLY A 39 7.26 4.08 -4.88
N SER A 40 5.95 4.10 -4.76
CA SER A 40 5.16 5.25 -4.37
C SER A 40 5.02 5.28 -2.84
N THR A 41 4.86 6.48 -2.27
CA THR A 41 4.69 6.66 -0.84
C THR A 41 3.36 6.10 -0.36
N ILE A 42 3.37 5.44 0.80
CA ILE A 42 2.18 4.99 1.51
C ILE A 42 2.07 5.79 2.80
N ARG A 43 0.87 6.28 3.11
CA ARG A 43 0.60 6.99 4.36
C ARG A 43 -0.52 6.31 5.13
N ILE A 44 -0.47 6.41 6.45
CA ILE A 44 -1.53 5.92 7.32
C ILE A 44 -2.13 7.12 8.04
N ASP A 45 -3.46 7.20 8.04
CA ASP A 45 -4.15 8.32 8.68
C ASP A 45 -5.27 7.81 9.58
N TRP A 46 -5.25 8.29 10.84
CA TRP A 46 -6.33 8.08 11.79
C TRP A 46 -6.82 9.45 12.23
N LYS A 47 -8.11 9.71 12.06
CA LYS A 47 -8.70 11.01 12.37
C LYS A 47 -9.62 10.94 13.58
N LYS A 48 -9.54 11.96 14.44
CA LYS A 48 -10.39 12.05 15.63
C LYS A 48 -11.88 12.08 15.29
N LYS A 49 -12.24 12.58 14.11
CA LYS A 49 -13.64 12.64 13.66
C LYS A 49 -14.23 11.25 13.41
N HIS A 50 -13.38 10.28 13.08
CA HIS A 50 -13.79 8.92 12.81
C HIS A 50 -12.87 7.96 13.56
N PRO A 51 -12.96 7.93 14.90
CA PRO A 51 -12.02 7.16 15.73
C PRO A 51 -12.09 5.65 15.51
N GLU A 52 -13.19 5.17 14.92
CA GLU A 52 -13.39 3.75 14.61
C GLU A 52 -12.75 3.30 13.31
N GLN A 53 -12.11 4.22 12.60
CA GLN A 53 -11.53 3.95 11.27
C GLN A 53 -10.06 4.32 11.21
N VAL A 54 -9.33 3.63 10.32
CA VAL A 54 -7.99 4.02 9.89
C VAL A 54 -7.93 3.86 8.38
N ALA A 55 -7.21 4.75 7.71
CA ALA A 55 -7.08 4.70 6.25
C ALA A 55 -5.63 4.55 5.83
N MET A 56 -5.41 3.78 4.79
CA MET A 56 -4.12 3.68 4.13
C MET A 56 -4.22 4.45 2.82
N TYR A 57 -3.40 5.51 2.70
CA TYR A 57 -3.43 6.41 1.55
C TYR A 57 -2.33 6.07 0.55
N PHE A 58 -2.69 6.18 -0.72
CA PHE A 58 -1.79 5.99 -1.84
C PHE A 58 -1.81 7.23 -2.70
N LYS A 59 -0.73 7.47 -3.44
CA LYS A 59 -0.65 8.63 -4.31
C LYS A 59 -1.68 8.52 -5.45
N CYS A 60 -2.60 9.47 -5.54
CA CYS A 60 -3.70 9.40 -6.52
C CYS A 60 -3.21 9.43 -7.97
N THR A 61 -2.10 10.11 -8.25
CA THR A 61 -1.54 10.18 -9.61
C THR A 61 -0.91 8.88 -10.08
N ALA A 62 -0.69 7.92 -9.19
CA ALA A 62 -0.12 6.63 -9.53
C ALA A 62 -1.17 5.60 -9.99
N ASN A 63 -2.46 5.95 -9.95
CA ASN A 63 -3.56 5.07 -10.32
C ASN A 63 -3.55 3.72 -9.60
N LEU A 64 -3.02 3.70 -8.37
CA LEU A 64 -2.92 2.47 -7.59
C LEU A 64 -4.28 1.98 -7.09
N VAL A 65 -5.09 2.88 -6.52
CA VAL A 65 -6.39 2.50 -5.98
C VAL A 65 -7.32 1.95 -7.04
N PRO A 66 -7.41 2.52 -8.27
CA PRO A 66 -8.16 1.88 -9.33
C PRO A 66 -7.71 0.45 -9.64
N ALA A 67 -6.39 0.20 -9.64
CA ALA A 67 -5.86 -1.14 -9.85
C ALA A 67 -6.26 -2.10 -8.72
N PHE A 68 -6.24 -1.63 -7.48
CA PHE A 68 -6.68 -2.42 -6.33
C PHE A 68 -8.18 -2.74 -6.42
N ARG A 69 -8.99 -1.75 -6.82
CA ARG A 69 -10.43 -1.91 -6.97
C ARG A 69 -10.77 -2.94 -8.04
N ASP A 70 -10.05 -2.92 -9.15
CA ASP A 70 -10.24 -3.91 -10.21
C ASP A 70 -10.02 -5.33 -9.71
N LYS A 71 -9.01 -5.54 -8.88
CA LYS A 71 -8.66 -6.88 -8.44
C LYS A 71 -9.41 -7.30 -7.18
N TYR A 72 -9.67 -6.35 -6.27
CA TYR A 72 -10.18 -6.65 -4.93
C TYR A 72 -11.41 -5.82 -4.54
N ALA A 73 -12.31 -5.54 -5.50
CA ALA A 73 -13.47 -4.69 -5.26
C ALA A 73 -14.33 -5.12 -4.06
N LYS A 74 -14.42 -6.44 -3.83
CA LYS A 74 -15.26 -7.00 -2.76
C LYS A 74 -14.51 -7.24 -1.46
N ARG A 75 -13.21 -6.97 -1.44
CA ARG A 75 -12.37 -7.28 -0.27
C ARG A 75 -12.08 -6.06 0.60
N PHE A 76 -12.17 -4.87 0.03
CA PHE A 76 -11.83 -3.62 0.72
C PHE A 76 -12.90 -2.57 0.50
N ARG A 77 -12.96 -1.61 1.43
CA ARG A 77 -13.69 -0.36 1.24
C ARG A 77 -12.72 0.69 0.74
N PHE A 78 -13.04 1.32 -0.37
CA PHE A 78 -12.21 2.35 -0.98
C PHE A 78 -12.87 3.71 -0.82
N ASP A 79 -12.07 4.75 -0.55
CA ASP A 79 -12.54 6.12 -0.53
C ASP A 79 -11.92 6.86 -1.70
N GLY A 80 -12.73 7.10 -2.73
CA GLY A 80 -12.25 7.71 -3.97
C GLY A 80 -11.14 6.89 -4.61
N ASN A 81 -10.13 7.58 -5.13
CA ASN A 81 -8.96 6.96 -5.75
C ASN A 81 -7.70 7.14 -4.92
N ARG A 82 -7.85 7.38 -3.61
CA ARG A 82 -6.74 7.70 -2.71
C ARG A 82 -6.49 6.69 -1.62
N SER A 83 -7.53 6.04 -1.12
CA SER A 83 -7.35 5.26 0.10
C SER A 83 -8.17 3.99 0.16
N ILE A 84 -7.68 3.07 1.00
CA ILE A 84 -8.42 1.93 1.50
C ILE A 84 -8.75 2.25 2.96
N VAL A 85 -10.02 2.10 3.33
CA VAL A 85 -10.50 2.40 4.68
C VAL A 85 -10.78 1.12 5.44
N PHE A 86 -10.29 1.05 6.69
CA PHE A 86 -10.49 -0.10 7.56
C PHE A 86 -11.19 0.33 8.84
N LYS A 87 -12.09 -0.51 9.33
CA LYS A 87 -12.62 -0.35 10.68
C LYS A 87 -11.65 -1.01 11.66
N LEU A 88 -11.49 -0.41 12.84
CA LEU A 88 -10.53 -0.92 13.81
C LEU A 88 -10.86 -2.32 14.33
N ASP A 89 -12.14 -2.68 14.32
CA ASP A 89 -12.62 -3.97 14.82
C ASP A 89 -12.78 -5.04 13.74
N GLU A 90 -12.50 -4.72 12.47
CA GLU A 90 -12.67 -5.71 11.41
C GLU A 90 -11.40 -6.51 11.15
N LYS A 91 -11.62 -7.74 10.66
CA LYS A 91 -10.51 -8.58 10.23
C LYS A 91 -10.02 -8.09 8.86
N ILE A 92 -8.76 -7.72 8.79
CA ILE A 92 -8.15 -7.22 7.56
C ILE A 92 -7.73 -8.41 6.68
N PRO A 93 -8.10 -8.43 5.39
CA PRO A 93 -7.61 -9.49 4.49
C PRO A 93 -6.13 -9.26 4.18
N GLU A 94 -5.30 -9.87 5.01
CA GLU A 94 -3.86 -9.61 5.08
C GLU A 94 -3.13 -9.92 3.78
N LYS A 95 -3.43 -11.06 3.15
CA LYS A 95 -2.77 -11.47 1.91
C LYS A 95 -3.06 -10.48 0.77
N GLU A 96 -4.32 -10.10 0.62
CA GLU A 96 -4.74 -9.17 -0.41
C GLU A 96 -4.13 -7.79 -0.17
N LEU A 97 -4.09 -7.35 1.08
CA LEU A 97 -3.49 -6.06 1.42
C LEU A 97 -1.99 -6.06 1.19
N THR A 98 -1.30 -7.17 1.50
CA THR A 98 0.12 -7.33 1.21
C THR A 98 0.40 -7.15 -0.27
N ASN A 99 -0.45 -7.72 -1.13
CA ASN A 99 -0.31 -7.56 -2.58
C ASN A 99 -0.47 -6.09 -3.00
N CYS A 100 -1.42 -5.38 -2.42
CA CYS A 100 -1.61 -3.96 -2.70
C CYS A 100 -0.41 -3.12 -2.25
N ILE A 101 0.11 -3.39 -1.06
CA ILE A 101 1.31 -2.71 -0.54
C ILE A 101 2.50 -2.97 -1.46
N ALA A 102 2.69 -4.23 -1.87
CA ALA A 102 3.78 -4.60 -2.76
C ALA A 102 3.69 -3.87 -4.10
N LEU A 103 2.47 -3.74 -4.65
CA LEU A 103 2.28 -2.99 -5.88
C LEU A 103 2.69 -1.52 -5.72
N ALA A 104 2.32 -0.90 -4.59
CA ALA A 104 2.69 0.48 -4.30
C ALA A 104 4.20 0.63 -4.13
N LEU A 105 4.83 -0.25 -3.37
CA LEU A 105 6.27 -0.17 -3.08
C LEU A 105 7.15 -0.47 -4.29
N THR A 106 6.60 -1.06 -5.34
CA THR A 106 7.33 -1.36 -6.58
C THR A 106 6.82 -0.54 -7.77
N TYR A 107 5.97 0.47 -7.51
CA TYR A 107 5.27 1.20 -8.55
C TYR A 107 6.19 1.75 -9.65
N HIS A 108 7.25 2.48 -9.28
CA HIS A 108 8.15 3.10 -10.26
C HIS A 108 8.93 2.08 -11.05
N ARG A 109 9.22 0.94 -10.46
CA ARG A 109 9.91 -0.14 -11.14
C ARG A 109 9.03 -0.81 -12.21
N ASN A 110 7.74 -0.96 -11.91
CA ASN A 110 6.83 -1.76 -12.72
C ASN A 110 5.77 -0.96 -13.48
N LYS A 111 5.81 0.37 -13.42
CA LYS A 111 4.74 1.21 -13.98
C LYS A 111 4.54 1.10 -15.49
N LYS A 112 5.57 0.67 -16.22
CA LYS A 112 5.50 0.48 -17.67
C LYS A 112 4.90 -0.86 -18.07
N LEU A 113 4.73 -1.77 -17.12
CA LEU A 113 4.13 -3.07 -17.39
C LEU A 113 2.60 -2.94 -17.41
N ASP A 114 1.92 -3.82 -18.16
CA ASP A 114 0.47 -3.85 -18.11
C ASP A 114 0.00 -4.40 -16.73
N PRO A 115 -1.28 -4.20 -16.38
CA PRO A 115 -1.78 -4.60 -15.07
C PRO A 115 -1.55 -6.06 -14.70
N LYS A 116 -1.75 -6.98 -15.64
CA LYS A 116 -1.52 -8.41 -15.38
C LYS A 116 -0.05 -8.69 -15.07
N ALA A 117 0.85 -8.07 -15.84
CA ALA A 117 2.28 -8.26 -15.65
C ALA A 117 2.74 -7.73 -14.30
N ARG A 118 2.19 -6.59 -13.85
CA ARG A 118 2.49 -6.04 -12.53
C ARG A 118 2.14 -7.01 -11.41
N TRP A 119 0.92 -7.56 -11.45
CA TRP A 119 0.48 -8.51 -10.42
C TRP A 119 1.31 -9.80 -10.42
N LYS A 120 1.70 -10.29 -11.61
CA LYS A 120 2.59 -11.45 -11.72
C LYS A 120 3.97 -11.18 -11.12
N MET A 121 4.53 -10.00 -11.37
CA MET A 121 5.84 -9.63 -10.80
C MET A 121 5.79 -9.60 -9.28
N ILE A 122 4.70 -9.09 -8.71
CA ILE A 122 4.53 -9.05 -7.27
C ILE A 122 4.41 -10.45 -6.69
N GLN A 123 3.61 -11.31 -7.30
CA GLN A 123 3.46 -12.70 -6.86
C GLN A 123 4.83 -13.40 -6.83
N LYS A 124 5.61 -13.22 -7.88
CA LYS A 124 6.94 -13.79 -7.97
C LYS A 124 7.88 -13.23 -6.90
N ALA A 125 7.83 -11.92 -6.66
CA ALA A 125 8.69 -11.27 -5.68
C ALA A 125 8.37 -11.69 -4.24
N LEU A 126 7.11 -12.00 -3.95
CA LEU A 126 6.66 -12.39 -2.62
C LEU A 126 6.81 -13.89 -2.32
N THR A 127 7.10 -14.70 -3.32
CA THR A 127 7.37 -16.12 -3.13
C THR A 127 8.86 -16.40 -3.13
#